data_eff39c95402c8104897379f253b26597
#
_entry.id   eff39c95402c8104897379f253b26597
#
_cell.length_a   1.000
_cell.length_b   1.000
_cell.length_c   1.000
_cell.angle_alpha   90.00
_cell.angle_beta   90.00
_cell.angle_gamma   90.00
#
_symmetry.space_group_name_H-M   'P 1'
#
loop_
_entity.id
_entity.type
_entity.pdbx_description
1 polymer ?
#
loop_
_entity_poly.entity_id
_entity_poly.type
_entity_poly.pdbx_seq_one_letter_code
_entity_poly.pdbx_strand_id
1 'polypeptide(L)'
;MSWTYQSWGTEYPRIAVDLTGNHAADILGFGYDGVWVSLNDGNGNFSPPNIGINDFCIATGWSIEKHARFLANLTESGYPDIIGFGDAGVYVARGNGDGTFLPVEFVLADFSYNSGWTASEHPRFV
;
A
#
# COMPACT_ATOMS: atom_id res chain seq x y z
N MET A 1 -19.28 2.04 -4.06
CA MET A 1 -19.07 1.04 -3.02
C MET A 1 -18.58 1.70 -1.75
N SER A 2 -19.02 1.24 -0.61
CA SER A 2 -18.58 1.82 0.65
C SER A 2 -17.63 0.88 1.37
N TRP A 3 -16.88 1.43 2.35
CA TRP A 3 -15.95 0.67 3.17
C TRP A 3 -16.63 -0.48 3.93
N THR A 4 -17.92 -0.34 4.25
CA THR A 4 -18.64 -1.34 5.03
C THR A 4 -18.77 -2.68 4.31
N TYR A 5 -18.64 -2.72 3.00
CA TYR A 5 -18.70 -3.96 2.23
C TYR A 5 -17.39 -4.74 2.27
N GLN A 6 -16.29 -4.11 2.68
CA GLN A 6 -14.98 -4.74 2.71
C GLN A 6 -14.76 -5.59 3.95
N SER A 7 -15.55 -5.42 5.00
CA SER A 7 -15.35 -6.13 6.27
C SER A 7 -13.90 -6.02 6.74
N TRP A 8 -13.44 -4.80 6.90
CA TRP A 8 -12.03 -4.53 7.21
C TRP A 8 -11.61 -5.15 8.54
N GLY A 9 -10.87 -6.24 8.48
CA GLY A 9 -10.26 -6.91 9.63
C GLY A 9 -8.78 -6.62 9.71
N THR A 10 -8.08 -7.31 10.61
CA THR A 10 -6.64 -7.08 10.81
C THR A 10 -5.79 -7.52 9.63
N GLU A 11 -6.30 -8.42 8.78
CA GLU A 11 -5.61 -8.83 7.55
C GLU A 11 -5.64 -7.75 6.46
N TYR A 12 -6.35 -6.64 6.71
CA TYR A 12 -6.44 -5.51 5.78
C TYR A 12 -5.80 -4.28 6.40
N PRO A 13 -4.47 -4.09 6.31
CA PRO A 13 -3.79 -2.94 6.91
C PRO A 13 -4.29 -1.61 6.34
N ARG A 14 -4.40 -0.61 7.23
CA ARG A 14 -4.86 0.73 6.87
C ARG A 14 -3.85 1.75 7.39
N ILE A 15 -3.57 2.76 6.59
CA ILE A 15 -2.53 3.75 6.88
C ILE A 15 -3.08 5.15 6.57
N ALA A 16 -2.73 6.12 7.42
CA ALA A 16 -2.98 7.54 7.16
C ALA A 16 -1.69 8.17 6.62
N VAL A 17 -1.75 8.77 5.45
CA VAL A 17 -0.58 9.32 4.77
C VAL A 17 -1.01 10.36 3.74
N ASP A 18 -0.21 11.40 3.54
CA ASP A 18 -0.48 12.41 2.51
C ASP A 18 -0.05 11.88 1.14
N LEU A 19 -1.03 11.51 0.31
CA LEU A 19 -0.78 10.97 -1.03
C LEU A 19 -0.72 12.03 -2.12
N THR A 20 -1.18 13.25 -1.84
CA THR A 20 -1.35 14.27 -2.87
C THR A 20 -0.45 15.50 -2.69
N GLY A 21 0.19 15.63 -1.54
CA GLY A 21 1.04 16.77 -1.25
C GLY A 21 0.31 18.00 -0.75
N ASN A 22 -0.95 17.86 -0.33
CA ASN A 22 -1.72 18.98 0.22
C ASN A 22 -1.55 19.17 1.74
N HIS A 23 -0.65 18.41 2.34
CA HIS A 23 -0.34 18.42 3.78
C HIS A 23 -1.48 17.91 4.67
N ALA A 24 -2.45 17.22 4.10
CA ALA A 24 -3.53 16.58 4.84
C ALA A 24 -3.44 15.07 4.65
N ALA A 25 -3.57 14.31 5.74
CA ALA A 25 -3.47 12.87 5.67
C ALA A 25 -4.68 12.26 4.97
N ASP A 26 -4.43 11.41 4.00
CA ASP A 26 -5.42 10.60 3.31
C ASP A 26 -5.45 9.22 3.95
N ILE A 27 -6.44 8.40 3.63
CA ILE A 27 -6.53 7.04 4.13
C ILE A 27 -6.24 6.06 3.00
N LEU A 28 -5.33 5.13 3.24
CA LEU A 28 -5.02 4.06 2.31
C LEU A 28 -5.23 2.71 3.00
N GLY A 29 -5.91 1.79 2.32
CA GLY A 29 -6.15 0.46 2.86
C GLY A 29 -5.76 -0.62 1.86
N PHE A 30 -5.02 -1.61 2.33
CA PHE A 30 -4.69 -2.81 1.55
C PHE A 30 -5.86 -3.79 1.69
N GLY A 31 -6.75 -3.81 0.72
CA GLY A 31 -7.96 -4.61 0.76
C GLY A 31 -7.82 -5.99 0.16
N TYR A 32 -8.95 -6.65 -0.06
CA TYR A 32 -8.97 -7.97 -0.69
C TYR A 32 -8.63 -7.90 -2.17
N ASP A 33 -9.21 -6.94 -2.88
CA ASP A 33 -9.15 -6.83 -4.35
C ASP A 33 -8.29 -5.67 -4.84
N GLY A 34 -7.62 -4.96 -3.96
CA GLY A 34 -6.75 -3.86 -4.35
C GLY A 34 -6.40 -2.96 -3.19
N VAL A 35 -5.69 -1.89 -3.50
CA VAL A 35 -5.38 -0.81 -2.57
C VAL A 35 -6.44 0.27 -2.72
N TRP A 36 -7.17 0.54 -1.64
CA TRP A 36 -8.26 1.52 -1.60
C TRP A 36 -7.78 2.82 -1.00
N VAL A 37 -8.21 3.94 -1.58
CA VAL A 37 -7.77 5.28 -1.19
C VAL A 37 -8.98 6.18 -0.98
N SER A 38 -8.95 6.97 0.11
CA SER A 38 -9.91 8.04 0.36
C SER A 38 -9.13 9.33 0.63
N LEU A 39 -9.33 10.33 -0.20
CA LEU A 39 -8.55 11.56 -0.17
C LEU A 39 -9.18 12.61 0.74
N ASN A 40 -8.34 13.24 1.56
CA ASN A 40 -8.70 14.35 2.44
C ASN A 40 -8.54 15.67 1.68
N ASP A 41 -9.57 16.51 1.64
CA ASP A 41 -9.54 17.78 0.93
C ASP A 41 -8.79 18.90 1.67
N GLY A 42 -8.22 18.59 2.83
CA GLY A 42 -7.54 19.57 3.66
C GLY A 42 -8.43 20.19 4.74
N ASN A 43 -9.71 19.92 4.71
CA ASN A 43 -10.69 20.42 5.69
C ASN A 43 -11.29 19.29 6.53
N GLY A 44 -10.74 18.09 6.43
CA GLY A 44 -11.26 16.93 7.14
C GLY A 44 -12.38 16.18 6.43
N ASN A 45 -12.63 16.51 5.16
CA ASN A 45 -13.62 15.82 4.35
C ASN A 45 -12.93 14.80 3.46
N PHE A 46 -13.39 13.54 3.53
CA PHE A 46 -12.79 12.44 2.77
C PHE A 46 -13.66 12.09 1.57
N SER A 47 -13.00 11.85 0.43
CA SER A 47 -13.67 11.39 -0.78
C SER A 47 -14.20 9.96 -0.60
N PRO A 48 -15.19 9.54 -1.40
CA PRO A 48 -15.56 8.13 -1.44
C PRO A 48 -14.34 7.28 -1.78
N PRO A 49 -14.19 6.09 -1.19
CA PRO A 49 -13.03 5.23 -1.48
C PRO A 49 -12.99 4.80 -2.94
N ASN A 50 -11.80 4.84 -3.52
CA ASN A 50 -11.52 4.38 -4.88
C ASN A 50 -10.31 3.49 -4.87
N ILE A 51 -10.21 2.60 -5.87
CA ILE A 51 -9.03 1.76 -6.03
C ILE A 51 -7.90 2.59 -6.62
N GLY A 52 -6.77 2.66 -5.91
CA GLY A 52 -5.55 3.29 -6.39
C GLY A 52 -4.71 2.36 -7.26
N ILE A 53 -4.72 1.06 -6.96
CA ILE A 53 -4.06 0.03 -7.76
C ILE A 53 -4.68 -1.34 -7.45
N ASN A 54 -4.81 -2.20 -8.45
CA ASN A 54 -5.34 -3.56 -8.30
C ASN A 54 -4.21 -4.55 -8.02
N ASP A 55 -3.43 -4.29 -6.97
CA ASP A 55 -2.33 -5.16 -6.56
C ASP A 55 -2.08 -4.98 -5.06
N PHE A 56 -1.03 -5.63 -4.54
CA PHE A 56 -0.69 -5.61 -3.11
C PHE A 56 -1.86 -6.02 -2.23
N CYS A 57 -2.70 -6.93 -2.71
CA CYS A 57 -3.93 -7.34 -2.05
C CYS A 57 -4.01 -8.85 -1.93
N ILE A 58 -4.95 -9.35 -1.16
CA ILE A 58 -5.11 -10.80 -0.95
C ILE A 58 -5.37 -11.51 -2.27
N ALA A 59 -6.19 -10.94 -3.14
CA ALA A 59 -6.51 -11.56 -4.44
C ALA A 59 -5.28 -11.76 -5.33
N THR A 60 -4.21 -10.97 -5.15
CA THR A 60 -2.95 -11.10 -5.90
C THR A 60 -1.86 -11.82 -5.09
N GLY A 61 -2.21 -12.41 -3.95
CA GLY A 61 -1.31 -13.27 -3.19
C GLY A 61 -0.62 -12.62 -2.00
N TRP A 62 -0.97 -11.41 -1.63
CA TRP A 62 -0.36 -10.70 -0.50
C TRP A 62 -1.07 -11.05 0.81
N SER A 63 -0.31 -11.30 1.87
CA SER A 63 -0.86 -11.59 3.18
C SER A 63 -0.08 -10.86 4.27
N ILE A 64 -0.74 -10.58 5.39
CA ILE A 64 -0.10 -9.90 6.53
C ILE A 64 0.95 -10.80 7.19
N GLU A 65 0.79 -12.11 7.10
CA GLU A 65 1.69 -13.07 7.74
C GLU A 65 3.03 -13.19 7.03
N LYS A 66 3.03 -13.11 5.70
CA LYS A 66 4.23 -13.33 4.88
C LYS A 66 4.83 -12.05 4.33
N HIS A 67 4.02 -11.05 4.07
CA HIS A 67 4.40 -9.92 3.23
C HIS A 67 4.18 -8.59 3.94
N ALA A 68 5.26 -7.91 4.27
CA ALA A 68 5.19 -6.55 4.79
C ALA A 68 4.96 -5.58 3.61
N ARG A 69 4.07 -4.59 3.81
CA ARG A 69 3.74 -3.57 2.80
C ARG A 69 3.77 -2.21 3.48
N PHE A 70 4.44 -1.24 2.86
CA PHE A 70 4.65 0.08 3.42
C PHE A 70 4.48 1.16 2.36
N LEU A 71 4.39 2.40 2.83
CA LEU A 71 4.48 3.60 2.01
C LEU A 71 5.74 4.37 2.37
N ALA A 72 6.47 4.82 1.36
CA ALA A 72 7.68 5.60 1.56
C ALA A 72 7.99 6.42 0.31
N ASN A 73 8.73 7.52 0.49
CA ASN A 73 9.24 8.28 -0.65
C ASN A 73 10.50 7.60 -1.16
N LEU A 74 10.36 6.78 -2.21
CA LEU A 74 11.48 6.06 -2.80
C LEU A 74 12.10 6.82 -3.96
N THR A 75 11.41 7.84 -4.46
CA THR A 75 11.86 8.68 -5.55
C THR A 75 11.75 10.14 -5.13
N GLU A 76 12.29 11.05 -5.95
CA GLU A 76 12.24 12.48 -5.66
C GLU A 76 10.93 13.14 -6.12
N SER A 77 9.90 12.36 -6.43
CA SER A 77 8.63 12.88 -6.90
C SER A 77 7.88 13.71 -5.85
N GLY A 78 8.16 13.45 -4.55
CA GLY A 78 7.44 14.09 -3.46
C GLY A 78 6.15 13.37 -3.05
N TYR A 79 5.79 12.29 -3.73
CA TYR A 79 4.61 11.50 -3.41
C TYR A 79 5.02 10.12 -2.89
N PRO A 80 4.28 9.56 -1.91
CA PRO A 80 4.60 8.24 -1.39
C PRO A 80 4.42 7.15 -2.45
N ASP A 81 5.31 6.18 -2.41
CA ASP A 81 5.26 4.97 -3.22
C ASP A 81 4.90 3.79 -2.33
N ILE A 82 4.33 2.72 -2.91
CA ILE A 82 4.08 1.48 -2.18
C ILE A 82 5.30 0.59 -2.35
N ILE A 83 5.81 0.07 -1.23
CA ILE A 83 6.84 -0.95 -1.25
C ILE A 83 6.32 -2.20 -0.57
N GLY A 84 6.48 -3.35 -1.21
CA GLY A 84 6.05 -4.63 -0.68
C GLY A 84 7.15 -5.66 -0.74
N PHE A 85 7.31 -6.39 0.36
CA PHE A 85 8.26 -7.49 0.46
C PHE A 85 7.49 -8.79 0.18
N GLY A 86 7.53 -9.24 -1.06
CA GLY A 86 6.76 -10.39 -1.52
C GLY A 86 7.46 -11.73 -1.36
N ASP A 87 6.93 -12.76 -2.03
CA ASP A 87 7.51 -14.10 -1.97
C ASP A 87 8.87 -14.16 -2.67
N ALA A 88 9.02 -13.52 -3.81
CA ALA A 88 10.22 -13.58 -4.64
C ALA A 88 11.18 -12.41 -4.42
N GLY A 89 10.74 -11.32 -3.82
CA GLY A 89 11.58 -10.16 -3.60
C GLY A 89 10.76 -8.92 -3.29
N VAL A 90 11.32 -7.77 -3.62
CA VAL A 90 10.76 -6.45 -3.33
C VAL A 90 10.05 -5.89 -4.57
N TYR A 91 8.83 -5.44 -4.38
CA TYR A 91 7.99 -4.85 -5.41
C TYR A 91 7.65 -3.41 -5.04
N VAL A 92 7.59 -2.54 -6.04
CA VAL A 92 7.30 -1.12 -5.85
C VAL A 92 6.23 -0.66 -6.82
N ALA A 93 5.30 0.17 -6.35
CA ALA A 93 4.37 0.91 -7.20
C ALA A 93 4.50 2.39 -6.88
N ARG A 94 4.87 3.19 -7.87
CA ARG A 94 5.13 4.61 -7.67
C ARG A 94 3.84 5.41 -7.60
N GLY A 95 3.78 6.35 -6.68
CA GLY A 95 2.62 7.21 -6.49
C GLY A 95 2.54 8.31 -7.56
N ASN A 96 1.33 8.54 -8.08
CA ASN A 96 1.07 9.56 -9.09
C ASN A 96 0.75 10.94 -8.50
N GLY A 97 0.49 11.02 -7.19
CA GLY A 97 0.11 12.26 -6.54
C GLY A 97 -1.37 12.60 -6.59
N ASP A 98 -2.18 11.68 -7.09
CA ASP A 98 -3.64 11.84 -7.18
C ASP A 98 -4.41 10.71 -6.51
N GLY A 99 -3.72 9.88 -5.73
CA GLY A 99 -4.32 8.73 -5.08
C GLY A 99 -4.23 7.44 -5.89
N THR A 100 -3.66 7.51 -7.10
CA THR A 100 -3.41 6.31 -7.92
C THR A 100 -1.93 6.01 -7.97
N PHE A 101 -1.59 4.79 -8.41
CA PHE A 101 -0.22 4.31 -8.48
C PHE A 101 0.07 3.72 -9.86
N LEU A 102 1.33 3.83 -10.27
CA LEU A 102 1.80 3.20 -11.51
C LEU A 102 1.86 1.67 -11.34
N PRO A 103 1.94 0.92 -12.44
CA PRO A 103 2.03 -0.53 -12.36
C PRO A 103 3.21 -1.00 -11.52
N VAL A 104 3.05 -2.16 -10.88
CA VAL A 104 4.04 -2.74 -9.97
C VAL A 104 5.31 -3.10 -10.72
N GLU A 105 6.47 -2.81 -10.11
CA GLU A 105 7.79 -3.18 -10.62
C GLU A 105 8.48 -4.10 -9.62
N PHE A 106 9.13 -5.14 -10.12
CA PHE A 106 9.99 -6.00 -9.30
C PHE A 106 11.40 -5.38 -9.28
N VAL A 107 11.89 -5.00 -8.10
CA VAL A 107 13.12 -4.21 -8.01
C VAL A 107 14.30 -4.92 -7.35
N LEU A 108 14.06 -5.96 -6.55
CA LEU A 108 15.13 -6.64 -5.83
C LEU A 108 14.73 -8.06 -5.47
N ALA A 109 15.58 -9.05 -5.80
CA ALA A 109 15.30 -10.46 -5.55
C ALA A 109 15.87 -10.92 -4.19
N ASP A 110 15.57 -10.15 -3.12
CA ASP A 110 16.00 -10.48 -1.77
C ASP A 110 15.02 -9.89 -0.75
N PHE A 111 15.29 -10.08 0.54
CA PHE A 111 14.43 -9.66 1.64
C PHE A 111 13.00 -10.17 1.48
N SER A 112 12.84 -11.34 0.84
CA SER A 112 11.56 -11.92 0.49
C SER A 112 11.20 -13.08 1.40
N TYR A 113 9.95 -13.52 1.34
CA TYR A 113 9.51 -14.69 2.08
C TYR A 113 10.29 -15.93 1.65
N ASN A 114 10.50 -16.12 0.35
CA ASN A 114 11.23 -17.28 -0.18
C ASN A 114 12.71 -17.29 0.20
N SER A 115 13.30 -16.14 0.50
CA SER A 115 14.70 -16.06 0.98
C SER A 115 14.80 -16.13 2.50
N GLY A 116 13.69 -16.45 3.19
CA GLY A 116 13.67 -16.68 4.63
C GLY A 116 13.18 -15.54 5.48
N TRP A 117 12.75 -14.43 4.89
CA TRP A 117 12.26 -13.27 5.61
C TRP A 117 10.75 -13.39 5.88
N THR A 118 10.35 -13.28 7.14
CA THR A 118 8.93 -13.27 7.53
C THR A 118 8.58 -11.95 8.21
N ALA A 119 7.32 -11.58 8.15
CA ALA A 119 6.87 -10.31 8.73
C ALA A 119 6.98 -10.30 10.26
N SER A 120 6.85 -11.45 10.91
CA SER A 120 6.89 -11.55 12.38
C SER A 120 8.29 -11.74 12.93
N GLU A 121 9.16 -12.50 12.24
CA GLU A 121 10.49 -12.86 12.76
C GLU A 121 11.60 -11.95 12.23
N HIS A 122 11.42 -11.39 11.04
CA HIS A 122 12.43 -10.58 10.38
C HIS A 122 11.80 -9.26 9.91
N PRO A 123 11.61 -8.28 10.84
CA PRO A 123 11.01 -7.00 10.45
C PRO A 123 11.85 -6.27 9.40
N ARG A 124 11.15 -5.67 8.43
CA ARG A 124 11.76 -4.86 7.36
C ARG A 124 11.07 -3.50 7.39
N PHE A 125 11.85 -2.44 7.30
CA PHE A 125 11.35 -1.08 7.44
C PHE A 125 11.79 -0.21 6.28
N VAL A 126 11.07 0.85 6.04
CA VAL A 126 11.41 1.89 5.08
C VAL A 126 11.34 3.27 5.70
#